data_1034a9a687aa78a2a2445e7be554c4f9
#
_entry.id   1034a9a687aa78a2a2445e7be554c4f9
#
_cell.length_a   1.000
_cell.length_b   1.000
_cell.length_c   1.000
_cell.angle_alpha   90.00
_cell.angle_beta   90.00
_cell.angle_gamma   90.00
#
_symmetry.space_group_name_H-M   'P 1'
#
loop_
_entity.id
_entity.type
_entity.pdbx_description
1 polymer ?
#
loop_
_entity_poly.entity_id
_entity_poly.type
_entity_poly.pdbx_seq_one_letter_code
_entity_poly.pdbx_strand_id
1 'polypeptide(L)'
;LFNGQGCSMIIAQNGEIIAFEGDTSYWNLDYRDNFYKYCCKWIIKDKVTVKKIKQDFKEGKENLVTADSKKEGTRRHYFAYMPMGANGWMLCYALPEQAAQQSYNFIEDYEISFMIVFIVLVTLLILYIVYENHTRNKELLKYAQTDALTGLYNKETTEQLTDELLSEDENK
;
A
#
# COMPACT_ATOMS: atom_id res chain seq x y z
N LEU A 1 2.13 -5.47 -20.13
CA LEU A 1 1.53 -4.55 -19.18
C LEU A 1 0.37 -5.24 -18.47
N PHE A 2 0.34 -5.21 -17.12
CA PHE A 2 -0.75 -5.74 -16.28
C PHE A 2 -1.20 -7.16 -16.63
N ASN A 3 -0.26 -8.10 -16.77
CA ASN A 3 -0.51 -9.51 -17.11
C ASN A 3 -1.38 -9.73 -18.37
N GLY A 4 -1.30 -8.81 -19.34
CA GLY A 4 -2.07 -8.89 -20.60
C GLY A 4 -3.53 -8.41 -20.50
N GLN A 5 -4.00 -7.98 -19.33
CA GLN A 5 -5.41 -7.57 -19.15
C GLN A 5 -5.67 -6.10 -19.56
N GLY A 6 -4.65 -5.27 -19.62
CA GLY A 6 -4.77 -3.90 -20.12
C GLY A 6 -4.74 -3.84 -21.64
N CYS A 7 -5.34 -2.81 -22.21
CA CYS A 7 -5.21 -2.51 -23.63
C CYS A 7 -4.88 -1.03 -23.87
N SER A 8 -4.14 -0.76 -24.94
CA SER A 8 -3.87 0.57 -25.47
C SER A 8 -4.47 0.74 -26.85
N MET A 9 -4.97 1.92 -27.14
CA MET A 9 -5.62 2.25 -28.41
C MET A 9 -5.21 3.64 -28.86
N ILE A 10 -5.05 3.83 -30.14
CA ILE A 10 -5.00 5.13 -30.78
C ILE A 10 -6.32 5.33 -31.51
N ILE A 11 -7.04 6.38 -31.18
CA ILE A 11 -8.39 6.64 -31.68
C ILE A 11 -8.45 8.02 -32.31
N ALA A 12 -8.99 8.10 -33.52
CA ALA A 12 -9.25 9.37 -34.19
C ALA A 12 -10.49 10.07 -33.60
N GLN A 13 -10.64 11.38 -33.84
CA GLN A 13 -11.76 12.16 -33.33
C GLN A 13 -13.15 11.64 -33.78
N ASN A 14 -13.21 11.00 -34.94
CA ASN A 14 -14.44 10.37 -35.50
C ASN A 14 -14.75 9.01 -34.79
N GLY A 15 -13.87 8.54 -33.91
CA GLY A 15 -14.00 7.27 -33.20
C GLY A 15 -13.44 6.07 -33.97
N GLU A 16 -12.73 6.27 -35.07
CA GLU A 16 -12.00 5.21 -35.77
C GLU A 16 -10.80 4.76 -34.95
N ILE A 17 -10.61 3.45 -34.81
CA ILE A 17 -9.48 2.86 -34.12
C ILE A 17 -8.32 2.73 -35.10
N ILE A 18 -7.28 3.53 -34.92
CA ILE A 18 -6.11 3.57 -35.78
C ILE A 18 -5.14 2.44 -35.42
N ALA A 19 -4.96 2.19 -34.14
CA ALA A 19 -4.12 1.11 -33.63
C ALA A 19 -4.69 0.56 -32.31
N PHE A 20 -4.44 -0.71 -32.08
CA PHE A 20 -4.86 -1.40 -30.88
C PHE A 20 -3.77 -2.40 -30.47
N GLU A 21 -3.45 -2.43 -29.17
CA GLU A 21 -2.59 -3.40 -28.55
C GLU A 21 -3.22 -3.89 -27.24
N GLY A 22 -3.37 -5.19 -27.12
CA GLY A 22 -3.96 -5.81 -25.92
C GLY A 22 -4.58 -7.17 -26.24
N ASP A 23 -5.12 -7.82 -25.23
CA ASP A 23 -5.82 -9.11 -25.41
C ASP A 23 -7.18 -8.89 -26.04
N THR A 24 -7.28 -9.20 -27.35
CA THR A 24 -8.52 -9.09 -28.13
C THR A 24 -9.59 -10.04 -27.64
N SER A 25 -9.24 -11.17 -27.04
CA SER A 25 -10.19 -12.15 -26.49
C SER A 25 -10.92 -11.58 -25.28
N TYR A 26 -10.21 -10.83 -24.44
CA TYR A 26 -10.78 -10.17 -23.27
C TYR A 26 -11.68 -8.99 -23.67
N TRP A 27 -11.20 -8.14 -24.61
CA TRP A 27 -11.88 -6.93 -25.02
C TRP A 27 -12.91 -7.16 -26.12
N ASN A 28 -12.86 -8.29 -26.82
CA ASN A 28 -13.73 -8.64 -27.96
C ASN A 28 -13.86 -7.49 -28.98
N LEU A 29 -12.75 -6.85 -29.28
CA LEU A 29 -12.65 -5.68 -30.16
C LEU A 29 -12.34 -6.13 -31.59
N ASP A 30 -13.18 -5.74 -32.53
CA ASP A 30 -12.84 -5.77 -33.96
C ASP A 30 -12.34 -4.36 -34.35
N TYR A 31 -11.15 -4.25 -34.98
CA TYR A 31 -10.56 -2.97 -35.44
C TYR A 31 -11.46 -2.21 -36.39
N ARG A 32 -12.43 -2.90 -37.02
CA ARG A 32 -13.41 -2.29 -37.90
C ARG A 32 -14.55 -1.60 -37.15
N ASP A 33 -14.62 -1.80 -35.86
CA ASP A 33 -15.66 -1.19 -35.04
C ASP A 33 -15.28 0.25 -34.67
N ASN A 34 -16.26 1.14 -34.75
CA ASN A 34 -16.09 2.50 -34.28
C ASN A 34 -16.12 2.51 -32.74
N PHE A 35 -15.11 3.13 -32.10
CA PHE A 35 -14.95 3.20 -30.65
C PHE A 35 -16.21 3.69 -29.94
N TYR A 36 -16.89 4.73 -30.48
CA TYR A 36 -18.10 5.25 -29.85
C TYR A 36 -19.26 4.27 -29.90
N LYS A 37 -19.38 3.49 -30.97
CA LYS A 37 -20.37 2.42 -31.06
C LYS A 37 -20.03 1.26 -30.12
N TYR A 38 -18.77 0.94 -29.98
CA TYR A 38 -18.28 -0.09 -29.08
C TYR A 38 -18.47 0.31 -27.61
N CYS A 39 -18.02 1.52 -27.21
CA CYS A 39 -18.21 2.04 -25.87
C CYS A 39 -19.69 2.07 -25.46
N CYS A 40 -20.57 2.52 -26.34
CA CYS A 40 -22.00 2.52 -26.08
C CYS A 40 -22.58 1.12 -25.89
N LYS A 41 -21.98 0.10 -26.55
CA LYS A 41 -22.52 -1.24 -26.59
C LYS A 41 -21.99 -2.13 -25.44
N TRP A 42 -20.70 -1.97 -25.05
CA TRP A 42 -20.01 -2.96 -24.25
C TRP A 42 -19.31 -2.43 -22.98
N ILE A 43 -18.67 -1.24 -23.06
CA ILE A 43 -17.76 -0.76 -22.01
C ILE A 43 -18.47 0.18 -21.04
N ILE A 44 -19.33 1.08 -21.53
CA ILE A 44 -19.87 2.20 -20.76
C ILE A 44 -21.40 2.10 -20.66
N LYS A 45 -21.89 1.87 -19.46
CA LYS A 45 -23.31 1.80 -19.16
C LYS A 45 -23.98 3.16 -19.22
N ASP A 46 -23.23 4.22 -18.89
CA ASP A 46 -23.74 5.58 -18.80
C ASP A 46 -23.55 6.39 -20.10
N LYS A 47 -24.66 6.83 -20.65
CA LYS A 47 -24.69 7.69 -21.86
C LYS A 47 -24.03 9.05 -21.64
N VAL A 48 -24.02 9.57 -20.41
CA VAL A 48 -23.41 10.86 -20.08
C VAL A 48 -21.90 10.78 -20.22
N THR A 49 -21.32 9.70 -19.71
CA THR A 49 -19.87 9.43 -19.81
C THR A 49 -19.42 9.32 -21.26
N VAL A 50 -20.18 8.65 -22.14
CA VAL A 50 -19.86 8.57 -23.58
C VAL A 50 -19.90 9.93 -24.25
N LYS A 51 -20.88 10.76 -23.91
CA LYS A 51 -20.96 12.11 -24.44
C LYS A 51 -19.79 12.98 -24.02
N LYS A 52 -19.38 12.86 -22.75
CA LYS A 52 -18.21 13.55 -22.21
C LYS A 52 -16.92 13.13 -22.93
N ILE A 53 -16.66 11.84 -23.06
CA ILE A 53 -15.50 11.32 -23.81
C ILE A 53 -15.47 11.88 -25.22
N LYS A 54 -16.62 11.88 -25.91
CA LYS A 54 -16.72 12.41 -27.29
C LYS A 54 -16.45 13.91 -27.37
N GLN A 55 -16.85 14.65 -26.35
CA GLN A 55 -16.56 16.08 -26.26
C GLN A 55 -15.09 16.33 -25.97
N ASP A 56 -14.50 15.61 -24.98
CA ASP A 56 -13.09 15.72 -24.63
C ASP A 56 -12.19 15.39 -25.83
N PHE A 57 -12.54 14.38 -26.63
CA PHE A 57 -11.82 14.05 -27.86
C PHE A 57 -11.83 15.19 -28.89
N LYS A 58 -12.97 15.85 -29.05
CA LYS A 58 -13.08 17.01 -29.95
C LYS A 58 -12.25 18.20 -29.46
N GLU A 59 -12.20 18.38 -28.14
CA GLU A 59 -11.51 19.50 -27.50
C GLU A 59 -10.03 19.19 -27.25
N GLY A 60 -9.57 17.96 -27.52
CA GLY A 60 -8.19 17.52 -27.22
C GLY A 60 -7.86 17.55 -25.73
N LYS A 61 -8.81 17.21 -24.87
CA LYS A 61 -8.64 17.17 -23.41
C LYS A 61 -8.28 15.77 -22.94
N GLU A 62 -7.38 15.71 -21.99
CA GLU A 62 -7.06 14.48 -21.26
C GLU A 62 -8.07 14.25 -20.12
N ASN A 63 -8.36 13.00 -19.83
CA ASN A 63 -9.20 12.63 -18.69
C ASN A 63 -9.03 11.16 -18.31
N LEU A 64 -9.48 10.83 -17.09
CA LEU A 64 -9.63 9.47 -16.58
C LEU A 64 -11.09 9.26 -16.19
N VAL A 65 -11.72 8.26 -16.76
CA VAL A 65 -13.11 7.91 -16.45
C VAL A 65 -13.21 6.46 -16.01
N THR A 66 -14.14 6.18 -15.11
CA THR A 66 -14.48 4.81 -14.72
C THR A 66 -15.72 4.39 -15.51
N ALA A 67 -15.70 3.19 -16.04
CA ALA A 67 -16.78 2.64 -16.83
C ALA A 67 -17.20 1.27 -16.31
N ASP A 68 -18.51 1.06 -16.17
CA ASP A 68 -19.07 -0.24 -15.81
C ASP A 68 -19.39 -1.02 -17.09
N SER A 69 -18.91 -2.27 -17.16
CA SER A 69 -19.23 -3.17 -18.27
C SER A 69 -20.69 -3.61 -18.23
N LYS A 70 -21.33 -3.65 -19.41
CA LYS A 70 -22.70 -4.17 -19.54
C LYS A 70 -22.78 -5.70 -19.57
N LYS A 71 -21.68 -6.39 -19.91
CA LYS A 71 -21.72 -7.79 -20.32
C LYS A 71 -21.54 -8.79 -19.19
N GLU A 72 -20.88 -8.43 -18.10
CA GLU A 72 -20.56 -9.36 -17.02
C GLU A 72 -20.68 -8.70 -15.65
N GLY A 73 -21.90 -8.39 -15.24
CA GLY A 73 -22.21 -7.96 -13.88
C GLY A 73 -21.07 -7.23 -13.13
N THR A 74 -21.08 -5.90 -13.11
CA THR A 74 -20.29 -5.05 -12.21
C THR A 74 -18.77 -5.04 -12.33
N ARG A 75 -18.15 -5.39 -13.45
CA ARG A 75 -16.72 -5.16 -13.62
C ARG A 75 -16.47 -3.72 -14.06
N ARG A 76 -15.86 -2.94 -13.19
CA ARG A 76 -15.38 -1.60 -13.51
C ARG A 76 -14.11 -1.66 -14.33
N HIS A 77 -13.99 -0.68 -15.24
CA HIS A 77 -12.79 -0.43 -16.02
C HIS A 77 -12.36 1.00 -15.85
N TYR A 78 -11.07 1.22 -15.71
CA TYR A 78 -10.48 2.54 -15.80
C TYR A 78 -10.16 2.83 -17.26
N PHE A 79 -10.60 3.98 -17.76
CA PHE A 79 -10.34 4.41 -19.10
C PHE A 79 -9.69 5.79 -19.08
N ALA A 80 -8.39 5.82 -19.39
CA ALA A 80 -7.59 7.04 -19.48
C ALA A 80 -7.40 7.42 -20.95
N TYR A 81 -7.41 8.69 -21.28
CA TYR A 81 -7.12 9.18 -22.61
C TYR A 81 -6.42 10.52 -22.57
N MET A 82 -5.54 10.74 -23.55
CA MET A 82 -4.77 11.97 -23.73
C MET A 82 -4.54 12.28 -25.22
N PRO A 83 -4.43 13.57 -25.60
CA PRO A 83 -4.12 13.94 -26.97
C PRO A 83 -2.67 13.61 -27.33
N MET A 84 -2.44 13.08 -28.52
CA MET A 84 -1.10 12.80 -29.04
C MET A 84 -0.42 14.02 -29.68
N GLY A 85 -1.11 15.15 -29.78
CA GLY A 85 -0.55 16.38 -30.39
C GLY A 85 -0.47 16.35 -31.93
N ALA A 86 -0.81 15.25 -32.58
CA ALA A 86 -0.81 15.12 -34.03
C ALA A 86 -2.14 14.58 -34.53
N ASN A 87 -2.62 15.10 -35.67
CA ASN A 87 -3.82 14.64 -36.39
C ASN A 87 -5.12 14.58 -35.57
N GLY A 88 -5.17 15.20 -34.39
CA GLY A 88 -6.30 15.09 -33.48
C GLY A 88 -6.51 13.67 -32.90
N TRP A 89 -5.48 12.83 -32.94
CA TRP A 89 -5.53 11.49 -32.37
C TRP A 89 -5.44 11.50 -30.86
N MET A 90 -6.12 10.54 -30.23
CA MET A 90 -6.13 10.34 -28.79
C MET A 90 -5.47 8.99 -28.47
N LEU A 91 -4.49 9.01 -27.59
CA LEU A 91 -3.97 7.80 -26.97
C LEU A 91 -4.88 7.41 -25.82
N CYS A 92 -5.41 6.21 -25.86
CA CYS A 92 -6.36 5.70 -24.90
C CYS A 92 -5.81 4.45 -24.23
N TYR A 93 -6.08 4.32 -22.95
CA TYR A 93 -5.68 3.20 -22.15
C TYR A 93 -6.87 2.66 -21.36
N ALA A 94 -7.14 1.37 -21.46
CA ALA A 94 -8.21 0.74 -20.70
C ALA A 94 -7.65 -0.38 -19.82
N LEU A 95 -8.04 -0.38 -18.53
CA LEU A 95 -7.56 -1.32 -17.54
C LEU A 95 -8.73 -1.80 -16.67
N PRO A 96 -8.93 -3.13 -16.52
CA PRO A 96 -9.89 -3.67 -15.57
C PRO A 96 -9.50 -3.31 -14.13
N GLU A 97 -10.48 -2.97 -13.29
CA GLU A 97 -10.26 -2.67 -11.87
C GLU A 97 -9.52 -3.80 -11.15
N GLN A 98 -9.85 -5.04 -11.46
CA GLN A 98 -9.20 -6.21 -10.88
C GLN A 98 -7.70 -6.28 -11.21
N ALA A 99 -7.31 -5.94 -12.44
CA ALA A 99 -5.92 -5.91 -12.84
C ALA A 99 -5.15 -4.77 -12.17
N ALA A 100 -5.81 -3.62 -11.97
CA ALA A 100 -5.25 -2.54 -11.18
C ALA A 100 -5.06 -2.95 -9.72
N GLN A 101 -6.06 -3.55 -9.09
CA GLN A 101 -5.99 -4.02 -7.70
C GLN A 101 -4.90 -5.08 -7.48
N GLN A 102 -4.74 -6.05 -8.39
CA GLN A 102 -3.67 -7.03 -8.29
C GLN A 102 -2.27 -6.42 -8.25
N SER A 103 -2.08 -5.30 -8.93
CA SER A 103 -0.81 -4.57 -8.90
C SER A 103 -0.59 -3.82 -7.57
N TYR A 104 -1.65 -3.49 -6.83
CA TYR A 104 -1.59 -2.87 -5.51
C TYR A 104 -1.42 -3.88 -4.37
N ASN A 105 -1.97 -5.08 -4.48
CA ASN A 105 -1.83 -6.13 -3.46
C ASN A 105 -0.37 -6.45 -3.14
N PHE A 106 0.49 -6.38 -4.14
CA PHE A 106 1.93 -6.52 -3.96
C PHE A 106 2.52 -5.46 -3.00
N ILE A 107 2.04 -4.23 -3.06
CA ILE A 107 2.50 -3.13 -2.20
C ILE A 107 2.00 -3.35 -0.77
N GLU A 108 0.76 -3.78 -0.59
CA GLU A 108 0.17 -4.07 0.72
C GLU A 108 0.93 -5.19 1.45
N ASP A 109 1.34 -6.26 0.76
CA ASP A 109 2.11 -7.36 1.34
C ASP A 109 3.48 -6.90 1.86
N TYR A 110 4.15 -6.00 1.14
CA TYR A 110 5.42 -5.40 1.59
C TYR A 110 5.23 -4.47 2.77
N GLU A 111 4.18 -3.68 2.81
CA GLU A 111 3.87 -2.75 3.90
C GLU A 111 3.66 -3.52 5.21
N ILE A 112 2.85 -4.58 5.18
CA ILE A 112 2.61 -5.46 6.33
C ILE A 112 3.90 -6.12 6.80
N SER A 113 4.69 -6.67 5.88
CA SER A 113 5.98 -7.31 6.20
C SER A 113 6.95 -6.32 6.86
N PHE A 114 7.06 -5.11 6.32
CA PHE A 114 7.89 -4.05 6.89
C PHE A 114 7.42 -3.65 8.29
N MET A 115 6.13 -3.50 8.51
CA MET A 115 5.55 -3.21 9.84
C MET A 115 5.90 -4.27 10.86
N ILE A 116 5.81 -5.55 10.51
CA ILE A 116 6.17 -6.66 11.41
C ILE A 116 7.65 -6.59 11.79
N VAL A 117 8.54 -6.42 10.81
CA VAL A 117 9.98 -6.30 11.06
C VAL A 117 10.28 -5.11 11.97
N PHE A 118 9.64 -3.97 11.73
CA PHE A 118 9.81 -2.78 12.55
C PHE A 118 9.37 -2.99 14.00
N ILE A 119 8.22 -3.62 14.23
CA ILE A 119 7.73 -3.95 15.59
C ILE A 119 8.72 -4.87 16.31
N VAL A 120 9.26 -5.90 15.63
CA VAL A 120 10.26 -6.80 16.21
C VAL A 120 11.51 -6.03 16.62
N LEU A 121 12.03 -5.17 15.76
CA LEU A 121 13.22 -4.35 16.07
C LEU A 121 13.00 -3.42 17.26
N VAL A 122 11.86 -2.74 17.32
CA VAL A 122 11.54 -1.87 18.46
C VAL A 122 11.41 -2.67 19.76
N THR A 123 10.79 -3.85 19.70
CA THR A 123 10.65 -4.72 20.87
C THR A 123 12.04 -5.19 21.38
N LEU A 124 12.92 -5.60 20.48
CA LEU A 124 14.29 -5.99 20.85
C LEU A 124 15.08 -4.81 21.45
N LEU A 125 14.91 -3.61 20.91
CA LEU A 125 15.55 -2.40 21.47
C LEU A 125 15.08 -2.12 22.91
N ILE A 126 13.75 -2.21 23.15
CA ILE A 126 13.18 -2.01 24.49
C ILE A 126 13.74 -3.07 25.48
N LEU A 127 13.74 -4.33 25.07
CA LEU A 127 14.31 -5.41 25.91
C LEU A 127 15.78 -5.18 26.22
N TYR A 128 16.56 -4.73 25.25
CA TYR A 128 17.97 -4.39 25.45
C TYR A 128 18.13 -3.26 26.47
N ILE A 129 17.36 -2.17 26.36
CA ILE A 129 17.41 -1.04 27.30
C ILE A 129 17.02 -1.48 28.72
N VAL A 130 15.97 -2.29 28.85
CA VAL A 130 15.53 -2.82 30.14
C VAL A 130 16.60 -3.70 30.78
N TYR A 131 17.21 -4.58 29.98
CA TYR A 131 18.31 -5.45 30.43
C TYR A 131 19.51 -4.62 30.89
N GLU A 132 19.95 -3.64 30.13
CA GLU A 132 21.09 -2.78 30.49
C GLU A 132 20.79 -1.96 31.76
N ASN A 133 19.62 -1.37 31.88
CA ASN A 133 19.21 -0.64 33.07
C ASN A 133 19.15 -1.55 34.30
N HIS A 134 18.67 -2.78 34.17
CA HIS A 134 18.62 -3.73 35.26
C HIS A 134 20.06 -4.10 35.75
N THR A 135 20.97 -4.32 34.82
CA THR A 135 22.37 -4.61 35.14
C THR A 135 23.04 -3.43 35.81
N ARG A 136 22.87 -2.22 35.28
CA ARG A 136 23.43 -1.00 35.89
C ARG A 136 22.85 -0.72 37.27
N ASN A 137 21.56 -0.94 37.48
CA ASN A 137 20.94 -0.76 38.79
C ASN A 137 21.48 -1.74 39.83
N LYS A 138 21.75 -2.98 39.45
CA LYS A 138 22.42 -3.96 40.35
C LYS A 138 23.84 -3.52 40.77
N GLU A 139 24.61 -3.00 39.80
CA GLU A 139 25.94 -2.48 40.10
C GLU A 139 25.88 -1.25 41.02
N LEU A 140 25.00 -0.31 40.74
CA LEU A 140 24.78 0.89 41.55
C LEU A 140 24.38 0.52 42.99
N LEU A 141 23.44 -0.42 43.14
CA LEU A 141 23.05 -0.93 44.47
C LEU A 141 24.23 -1.55 45.20
N LYS A 142 25.03 -2.34 44.52
CA LYS A 142 26.24 -2.95 45.10
C LYS A 142 27.25 -1.89 45.60
N TYR A 143 27.49 -0.86 44.78
CA TYR A 143 28.35 0.25 45.17
C TYR A 143 27.76 1.08 46.34
N ALA A 144 26.44 1.27 46.38
CA ALA A 144 25.76 2.01 47.45
C ALA A 144 25.75 1.22 48.78
N GLN A 145 25.78 -0.12 48.72
CA GLN A 145 25.70 -0.99 49.90
C GLN A 145 27.07 -1.36 50.46
N THR A 146 28.16 -1.18 49.73
CA THR A 146 29.51 -1.56 50.15
C THR A 146 30.38 -0.33 50.40
N ASP A 147 31.26 -0.43 51.43
CA ASP A 147 32.29 0.57 51.69
C ASP A 147 33.42 0.44 50.67
N ALA A 148 33.79 1.54 50.03
CA ALA A 148 34.74 1.57 48.91
C ALA A 148 36.18 1.19 49.29
N LEU A 149 36.53 1.24 50.58
CA LEU A 149 37.87 0.95 51.08
C LEU A 149 38.01 -0.50 51.51
N THR A 150 37.00 -1.05 52.15
CA THR A 150 37.04 -2.37 52.78
C THR A 150 36.31 -3.47 51.98
N GLY A 151 35.43 -3.07 51.06
CA GLY A 151 34.61 -4.01 50.29
C GLY A 151 33.52 -4.72 51.11
N LEU A 152 33.36 -4.36 52.38
CA LEU A 152 32.32 -4.88 53.27
C LEU A 152 31.06 -4.03 53.16
N TYR A 153 29.89 -4.56 53.66
CA TYR A 153 28.67 -3.77 53.72
C TYR A 153 28.91 -2.52 54.56
N ASN A 154 28.39 -1.40 54.08
CA ASN A 154 28.44 -0.15 54.83
C ASN A 154 27.55 -0.26 56.08
N LYS A 155 27.70 0.66 57.02
CA LYS A 155 27.01 0.65 58.31
C LYS A 155 25.48 0.62 58.12
N GLU A 156 24.97 1.41 57.22
CA GLU A 156 23.50 1.52 56.96
C GLU A 156 22.94 0.20 56.44
N THR A 157 23.58 -0.44 55.46
CA THR A 157 23.18 -1.74 54.93
C THR A 157 23.27 -2.84 56.00
N THR A 158 24.27 -2.80 56.87
CA THR A 158 24.43 -3.78 57.95
C THR A 158 23.31 -3.65 58.97
N GLU A 159 22.94 -2.42 59.34
CA GLU A 159 21.83 -2.16 60.26
C GLU A 159 20.50 -2.65 59.65
N GLN A 160 20.21 -2.31 58.37
CA GLN A 160 18.97 -2.76 57.67
C GLN A 160 18.86 -4.30 57.60
N LEU A 161 19.94 -5.01 57.24
CA LEU A 161 19.94 -6.47 57.17
C LEU A 161 19.77 -7.10 58.57
N THR A 162 20.31 -6.48 59.64
CA THR A 162 20.15 -6.96 60.99
C THR A 162 18.69 -6.81 61.43
N ASP A 163 18.06 -5.67 61.14
CA ASP A 163 16.67 -5.43 61.48
C ASP A 163 15.71 -6.36 60.70
N GLU A 164 15.98 -6.64 59.41
CA GLU A 164 15.21 -7.63 58.63
C GLU A 164 15.29 -9.03 59.27
N LEU A 165 16.50 -9.50 59.64
CA LEU A 165 16.69 -10.80 60.23
C LEU A 165 16.02 -10.91 61.59
N LEU A 166 16.03 -9.86 62.41
CA LEU A 166 15.36 -9.85 63.70
C LEU A 166 13.84 -9.87 63.55
N SER A 167 13.29 -9.16 62.53
CA SER A 167 11.84 -9.15 62.27
C SER A 167 11.32 -10.48 61.70
N GLU A 168 12.15 -11.24 60.95
CA GLU A 168 11.79 -12.59 60.50
C GLU A 168 11.75 -13.61 61.61
N ASP A 169 12.62 -13.46 62.68
CA ASP A 169 12.68 -14.38 63.81
C ASP A 169 11.52 -14.12 64.80
N GLU A 170 11.02 -12.89 64.92
CA GLU A 170 9.82 -12.55 65.72
C GLU A 170 8.50 -13.06 65.13
N ASN A 171 8.46 -13.38 63.83
CA ASN A 171 7.27 -13.89 63.15
C ASN A 171 7.22 -15.42 62.99
N LYS A 172 8.14 -16.15 63.61
CA LYS A 172 8.13 -17.62 63.66
C LYS A 172 7.69 -18.12 65.07
#